data_1a9178213175f9ece66d737291538bde
#
_entry.id   1a9178213175f9ece66d737291538bde
#
_cell.length_a   1.000
_cell.length_b   1.000
_cell.length_c   1.000
_cell.angle_alpha   90.00
_cell.angle_beta   90.00
_cell.angle_gamma   90.00
#
_symmetry.space_group_name_H-M   'P 1'
#
loop_
_entity.id
_entity.type
_entity.pdbx_description
1 polymer ?
#
loop_
_entity_poly.entity_id
_entity_poly.type
_entity_poly.pdbx_seq_one_letter_code
_entity_poly.pdbx_strand_id
1 'polypeptide(L)'
;GIADSIPVKFFQSLGYDRSVVILTRPRGYRKAENPALGLVRLKYRKYPALVDAMARRHIVYNATLDYIEREERAGRLLVIRPAVPLPVGRVERDPQGLRAAWGAGRRAAEAQLAEIQDYLKG
;
A
#
# COMPACT_ATOMS: atom_id res chain seq x y z
N GLY A 1 -4.59 9.62 -2.94
CA GLY A 1 -3.19 9.31 -2.65
C GLY A 1 -2.66 9.88 -1.33
N ILE A 2 -2.95 11.13 -0.92
CA ILE A 2 -2.46 11.70 0.35
C ILE A 2 -3.34 11.21 1.51
N ALA A 3 -4.64 11.36 1.40
CA ALA A 3 -5.60 10.99 2.45
C ALA A 3 -5.84 9.47 2.49
N ASP A 4 -6.00 8.84 1.34
CA ASP A 4 -6.15 7.40 1.18
C ASP A 4 -5.17 6.88 0.13
N SER A 5 -4.23 6.04 0.55
CA SER A 5 -3.18 5.48 -0.32
C SER A 5 -3.55 4.09 -0.87
N ILE A 6 -4.49 3.39 -0.24
CA ILE A 6 -4.92 2.04 -0.62
C ILE A 6 -6.46 2.00 -0.51
N PRO A 7 -7.18 2.34 -1.60
CA PRO A 7 -8.63 2.58 -1.56
C PRO A 7 -9.47 1.28 -1.56
N VAL A 8 -9.05 0.24 -0.83
CA VAL A 8 -9.71 -1.07 -0.80
C VAL A 8 -11.17 -0.98 -0.32
N LYS A 9 -11.42 -0.21 0.73
CA LYS A 9 -12.78 -0.01 1.28
C LYS A 9 -13.71 0.67 0.27
N PHE A 10 -13.17 1.59 -0.53
CA PHE A 10 -13.94 2.24 -1.58
C PHE A 10 -14.39 1.25 -2.63
N PHE A 11 -13.50 0.37 -3.11
CA PHE A 11 -13.89 -0.67 -4.08
C PHE A 11 -14.91 -1.65 -3.50
N GLN A 12 -14.75 -2.07 -2.25
CA GLN A 12 -15.74 -2.91 -1.58
C GLN A 12 -17.10 -2.22 -1.44
N SER A 13 -17.13 -0.91 -1.18
CA SER A 13 -18.40 -0.15 -1.13
C SER A 13 -19.12 -0.04 -2.48
N LEU A 14 -18.41 -0.31 -3.58
CA LEU A 14 -18.98 -0.40 -4.94
C LEU A 14 -19.50 -1.82 -5.27
N GLY A 15 -19.44 -2.77 -4.32
CA GLY A 15 -19.91 -4.14 -4.52
C GLY A 15 -18.86 -5.11 -5.07
N TYR A 16 -17.57 -4.73 -5.06
CA TYR A 16 -16.49 -5.66 -5.41
C TYR A 16 -16.14 -6.52 -4.19
N ASP A 17 -16.84 -7.63 -4.02
CA ASP A 17 -16.70 -8.55 -2.88
C ASP A 17 -15.39 -9.33 -2.89
N ARG A 18 -14.77 -9.47 -4.08
CA ARG A 18 -13.46 -10.10 -4.27
C ARG A 18 -12.51 -9.13 -4.93
N SER A 19 -11.37 -8.91 -4.31
CA SER A 19 -10.37 -7.99 -4.83
C SER A 19 -8.95 -8.53 -4.61
N VAL A 20 -8.10 -8.36 -5.60
CA VAL A 20 -6.67 -8.61 -5.48
C VAL A 20 -5.98 -7.30 -5.14
N VAL A 21 -5.31 -7.26 -4.00
CA VAL A 21 -4.59 -6.07 -3.52
C VAL A 21 -3.09 -6.27 -3.69
N ILE A 22 -2.44 -5.38 -4.44
CA ILE A 22 -1.00 -5.40 -4.63
C ILE A 22 -0.36 -4.37 -3.71
N LEU A 23 0.42 -4.83 -2.74
CA LEU A 23 1.17 -3.99 -1.81
C LEU A 23 2.65 -3.92 -2.22
N THR A 24 3.26 -2.75 -2.04
CA THR A 24 4.68 -2.53 -2.33
C THR A 24 5.58 -2.67 -1.09
N ARG A 25 4.99 -3.06 0.04
CA ARG A 25 5.70 -3.26 1.31
C ARG A 25 5.45 -4.67 1.84
N PRO A 26 6.45 -5.29 2.47
CA PRO A 26 6.32 -6.63 3.05
C PRO A 26 5.33 -6.65 4.21
N ARG A 27 4.93 -7.85 4.62
CA ARG A 27 4.10 -8.06 5.81
C ARG A 27 4.79 -7.48 7.05
N GLY A 28 4.00 -6.90 7.94
CA GLY A 28 4.50 -6.26 9.17
C GLY A 28 5.04 -4.84 8.99
N TYR A 29 5.12 -4.33 7.75
CA TYR A 29 5.50 -2.94 7.56
C TYR A 29 4.52 -1.99 8.25
N ARG A 30 5.07 -0.97 8.93
CA ARG A 30 4.32 0.14 9.51
C ARG A 30 4.91 1.47 9.05
N LYS A 31 4.05 2.36 8.63
CA LYS A 31 4.45 3.70 8.21
C LYS A 31 4.71 4.56 9.43
N ALA A 32 5.89 5.17 9.49
CA ALA A 32 6.23 6.14 10.52
C ALA A 32 5.62 7.52 10.23
N GLU A 33 5.52 8.34 11.25
CA GLU A 33 5.17 9.76 11.12
C GLU A 33 6.16 10.47 10.19
N ASN A 34 5.68 11.52 9.52
CA ASN A 34 6.53 12.32 8.64
C ASN A 34 7.47 13.22 9.49
N PRO A 35 8.79 13.00 9.49
CA PRO A 35 9.72 13.79 10.29
C PRO A 35 9.76 15.26 9.88
N ALA A 36 9.35 15.59 8.65
CA ALA A 36 9.27 16.96 8.13
C ALA A 36 7.94 17.66 8.41
N LEU A 37 7.08 17.11 9.30
CA LEU A 37 5.75 17.67 9.52
C LEU A 37 5.76 19.13 10.01
N GLY A 38 6.77 19.53 10.79
CA GLY A 38 6.96 20.91 11.21
C GLY A 38 7.16 21.87 10.02
N LEU A 39 8.02 21.50 9.07
CA LEU A 39 8.24 22.26 7.84
C LEU A 39 7.00 22.28 6.94
N VAL A 40 6.25 21.16 6.87
CA VAL A 40 5.00 21.08 6.14
C VAL A 40 3.97 22.06 6.71
N ARG A 41 3.83 22.12 8.04
CA ARG A 41 2.92 23.06 8.72
C ARG A 41 3.28 24.51 8.41
N LEU A 42 4.56 24.87 8.41
CA LEU A 42 5.01 26.21 8.08
C LEU A 42 4.75 26.55 6.61
N LYS A 43 5.13 25.68 5.69
CA LYS A 43 5.01 25.89 4.23
C LYS A 43 3.56 25.94 3.78
N TYR A 44 2.71 25.07 4.31
CA TYR A 44 1.32 24.90 3.89
C TYR A 44 0.31 25.45 4.90
N ARG A 45 0.72 26.43 5.74
CA ARG A 45 -0.15 27.05 6.76
C ARG A 45 -1.48 27.59 6.23
N LYS A 46 -1.55 27.92 4.94
CA LYS A 46 -2.77 28.39 4.28
C LYS A 46 -3.73 27.25 3.92
N TYR A 47 -3.31 26.01 4.07
CA TYR A 47 -4.07 24.81 3.70
C TYR A 47 -4.16 23.84 4.89
N PRO A 48 -4.90 24.19 5.96
CA PRO A 48 -4.92 23.41 7.20
C PRO A 48 -5.41 21.97 6.99
N ALA A 49 -6.40 21.76 6.12
CA ALA A 49 -6.90 20.43 5.79
C ALA A 49 -5.84 19.52 5.14
N LEU A 50 -4.96 20.09 4.29
CA LEU A 50 -3.84 19.36 3.71
C LEU A 50 -2.82 18.98 4.78
N VAL A 51 -2.49 19.92 5.67
CA VAL A 51 -1.56 19.67 6.79
C VAL A 51 -2.08 18.58 7.70
N ASP A 52 -3.37 18.59 8.05
CA ASP A 52 -4.00 17.57 8.88
C ASP A 52 -3.99 16.20 8.18
N ALA A 53 -4.34 16.14 6.90
CA ALA A 53 -4.27 14.90 6.12
C ALA A 53 -2.85 14.33 6.08
N MET A 54 -1.82 15.17 5.93
CA MET A 54 -0.42 14.74 5.94
C MET A 54 0.05 14.28 7.33
N ALA A 55 -0.43 14.91 8.39
CA ALA A 55 -0.14 14.52 9.77
C ALA A 55 -0.73 13.15 10.12
N ARG A 56 -1.98 12.89 9.71
CA ARG A 56 -2.70 11.63 9.99
C ARG A 56 -2.37 10.51 9.02
N ARG A 57 -1.61 10.77 7.95
CA ARG A 57 -1.37 9.81 6.88
C ARG A 57 -0.81 8.46 7.37
N HIS A 58 0.09 8.47 8.34
CA HIS A 58 0.67 7.22 8.88
C HIS A 58 -0.37 6.41 9.66
N ILE A 59 -1.24 7.08 10.43
CA ILE A 59 -2.33 6.44 11.20
C ILE A 59 -3.32 5.77 10.23
N VAL A 60 -3.82 6.52 9.25
CA VAL A 60 -4.77 6.01 8.25
C VAL A 60 -4.18 4.86 7.45
N TYR A 61 -2.92 4.99 7.01
CA TYR A 61 -2.22 3.95 6.26
C TYR A 61 -2.09 2.65 7.08
N ASN A 62 -1.65 2.76 8.34
CA ASN A 62 -1.48 1.60 9.21
C ASN A 62 -2.83 0.93 9.54
N ALA A 63 -3.88 1.72 9.80
CA ALA A 63 -5.23 1.19 9.99
C ALA A 63 -5.78 0.49 8.74
N THR A 64 -5.41 0.97 7.54
CA THR A 64 -5.76 0.30 6.29
C THR A 64 -5.01 -1.02 6.13
N LEU A 65 -3.73 -1.10 6.53
CA LEU A 65 -3.00 -2.38 6.52
C LEU A 65 -3.63 -3.39 7.49
N ASP A 66 -4.02 -2.97 8.69
CA ASP A 66 -4.71 -3.84 9.66
C ASP A 66 -6.06 -4.34 9.11
N TYR A 67 -6.78 -3.48 8.40
CA TYR A 67 -8.00 -3.86 7.71
C TYR A 67 -7.74 -4.91 6.62
N ILE A 68 -6.75 -4.68 5.74
CA ILE A 68 -6.38 -5.59 4.68
C ILE A 68 -5.98 -6.96 5.25
N GLU A 69 -5.20 -7.00 6.32
CA GLU A 69 -4.81 -8.26 6.96
C GLU A 69 -6.00 -9.04 7.55
N ARG A 70 -7.03 -8.36 8.04
CA ARG A 70 -8.27 -9.02 8.50
C ARG A 70 -9.07 -9.59 7.34
N GLU A 71 -9.22 -8.81 6.27
CA GLU A 71 -9.96 -9.23 5.08
C GLU A 71 -9.26 -10.37 4.34
N GLU A 72 -7.92 -10.35 4.28
CA GLU A 72 -7.08 -11.43 3.75
C GLU A 72 -7.30 -12.74 4.53
N ARG A 73 -7.26 -12.69 5.88
CA ARG A 73 -7.53 -13.87 6.73
C ARG A 73 -8.95 -14.40 6.58
N ALA A 74 -9.90 -13.54 6.27
CA ALA A 74 -11.30 -13.90 6.04
C ALA A 74 -11.58 -14.37 4.60
N GLY A 75 -10.56 -14.43 3.72
CA GLY A 75 -10.68 -14.86 2.33
C GLY A 75 -11.42 -13.86 1.41
N ARG A 76 -11.68 -12.64 1.87
CA ARG A 76 -12.35 -11.59 1.07
C ARG A 76 -11.39 -10.76 0.24
N LEU A 77 -10.10 -10.80 0.55
CA LEU A 77 -9.03 -10.19 -0.25
C LEU A 77 -7.92 -11.21 -0.51
N LEU A 78 -7.38 -11.20 -1.72
CA LEU A 78 -6.11 -11.82 -2.03
C LEU A 78 -5.04 -10.73 -2.06
N VAL A 79 -3.90 -10.94 -1.37
CA VAL A 79 -2.87 -9.90 -1.25
C VAL A 79 -1.54 -10.37 -1.80
N ILE A 80 -1.06 -9.69 -2.83
CA ILE A 80 0.28 -9.87 -3.39
C ILE A 80 1.19 -8.83 -2.73
N ARG A 81 2.30 -9.29 -2.15
CA ARG A 81 3.29 -8.39 -1.52
C ARG A 81 4.71 -8.96 -1.66
N PRO A 82 5.75 -8.12 -1.67
CA PRO A 82 7.12 -8.60 -1.66
C PRO A 82 7.43 -9.27 -0.31
N ALA A 83 8.23 -10.34 -0.33
CA ALA A 83 8.67 -11.03 0.89
C ALA A 83 9.61 -10.17 1.73
N VAL A 84 10.42 -9.33 1.07
CA VAL A 84 11.40 -8.43 1.70
C VAL A 84 11.18 -7.00 1.19
N PRO A 85 11.71 -5.97 1.90
CA PRO A 85 11.65 -4.60 1.41
C PRO A 85 12.23 -4.47 0.00
N LEU A 86 11.57 -3.71 -0.86
CA LEU A 86 12.07 -3.43 -2.20
C LEU A 86 13.33 -2.54 -2.12
N PRO A 87 14.35 -2.80 -2.95
CA PRO A 87 15.63 -2.08 -2.94
C PRO A 87 15.53 -0.71 -3.64
N VAL A 88 14.43 0.02 -3.42
CA VAL A 88 14.17 1.31 -4.06
C VAL A 88 13.64 2.32 -3.06
N GLY A 89 14.08 3.57 -3.22
CA GLY A 89 13.60 4.72 -2.46
C GLY A 89 12.30 5.29 -3.01
N ARG A 90 11.83 6.39 -2.39
CA ARG A 90 10.61 7.09 -2.84
C ARG A 90 10.77 7.71 -4.23
N VAL A 91 11.97 8.17 -4.55
CA VAL A 91 12.33 8.81 -5.82
C VAL A 91 13.57 8.10 -6.35
N GLU A 92 13.38 6.86 -6.80
CA GLU A 92 14.45 6.07 -7.40
C GLU A 92 14.68 6.47 -8.84
N ARG A 93 15.93 6.61 -9.24
CA ARG A 93 16.33 6.93 -10.60
C ARG A 93 17.36 5.95 -11.16
N ASP A 94 17.92 5.10 -10.32
CA ASP A 94 18.86 4.07 -10.77
C ASP A 94 18.12 2.97 -11.56
N PRO A 95 18.48 2.75 -12.83
CA PRO A 95 17.85 1.72 -13.65
C PRO A 95 18.02 0.29 -13.08
N GLN A 96 19.12 0.02 -12.38
CA GLN A 96 19.36 -1.30 -11.79
C GLN A 96 18.42 -1.52 -10.59
N GLY A 97 18.27 -0.53 -9.72
CA GLY A 97 17.32 -0.57 -8.60
C GLY A 97 15.88 -0.76 -9.09
N LEU A 98 15.48 -0.02 -10.14
CA LEU A 98 14.15 -0.15 -10.73
C LEU A 98 13.91 -1.54 -11.34
N ARG A 99 14.89 -2.11 -12.07
CA ARG A 99 14.81 -3.48 -12.61
C ARG A 99 14.73 -4.52 -11.51
N ALA A 100 15.49 -4.36 -10.43
CA ALA A 100 15.45 -5.25 -9.27
C ALA A 100 14.07 -5.23 -8.59
N ALA A 101 13.48 -4.05 -8.41
CA ALA A 101 12.14 -3.89 -7.87
C ALA A 101 11.07 -4.51 -8.78
N TRP A 102 11.14 -4.28 -10.08
CA TRP A 102 10.26 -4.90 -11.08
C TRP A 102 10.34 -6.42 -11.03
N GLY A 103 11.57 -6.99 -11.04
CA GLY A 103 11.78 -8.42 -10.94
C GLY A 103 11.24 -9.03 -9.64
N ALA A 104 11.36 -8.33 -8.51
CA ALA A 104 10.80 -8.76 -7.24
C ALA A 104 9.26 -8.80 -7.29
N GLY A 105 8.62 -7.79 -7.86
CA GLY A 105 7.16 -7.75 -8.05
C GLY A 105 6.66 -8.88 -8.96
N ARG A 106 7.37 -9.10 -10.09
CA ARG A 106 7.06 -10.18 -11.03
C ARG A 106 7.12 -11.55 -10.35
N ARG A 107 8.21 -11.86 -9.65
CA ARG A 107 8.34 -13.13 -8.92
C ARG A 107 7.25 -13.32 -7.86
N ALA A 108 6.89 -12.28 -7.13
CA ALA A 108 5.83 -12.34 -6.14
C ALA A 108 4.47 -12.68 -6.77
N ALA A 109 4.16 -12.10 -7.94
CA ALA A 109 2.92 -12.39 -8.66
C ALA A 109 2.94 -13.78 -9.30
N GLU A 110 4.05 -14.19 -9.93
CA GLU A 110 4.20 -15.51 -10.56
C GLU A 110 4.07 -16.65 -9.52
N ALA A 111 4.63 -16.46 -8.32
CA ALA A 111 4.53 -17.43 -7.23
C ALA A 111 3.09 -17.67 -6.74
N GLN A 112 2.19 -16.70 -6.93
CA GLN A 112 0.78 -16.78 -6.51
C GLN A 112 -0.19 -16.87 -7.71
N LEU A 113 0.30 -17.08 -8.93
CA LEU A 113 -0.53 -16.99 -10.14
C LEU A 113 -1.70 -17.98 -10.12
N ALA A 114 -1.48 -19.21 -9.72
CA ALA A 114 -2.53 -20.22 -9.62
C ALA A 114 -3.59 -19.82 -8.58
N GLU A 115 -3.16 -19.37 -7.41
CA GLU A 115 -4.04 -18.89 -6.34
C GLU A 115 -4.88 -17.68 -6.79
N ILE A 116 -4.25 -16.74 -7.53
CA ILE A 116 -4.96 -15.57 -8.11
C ILE A 116 -6.04 -16.04 -9.08
N GLN A 117 -5.70 -16.97 -9.98
CA GLN A 117 -6.64 -17.48 -10.97
C GLN A 117 -7.83 -18.20 -10.33
N ASP A 118 -7.58 -19.01 -9.32
CA ASP A 118 -8.63 -19.73 -8.60
C ASP A 118 -9.50 -18.78 -7.77
N TYR A 119 -8.89 -17.81 -7.11
CA TYR A 119 -9.61 -16.78 -6.34
C TYR A 119 -10.54 -15.94 -7.23
N LEU A 120 -10.15 -15.63 -8.46
CA LEU A 120 -10.96 -14.84 -9.40
C LEU A 120 -12.06 -15.63 -10.11
N LYS A 121 -11.94 -16.96 -10.19
CA LYS A 121 -12.97 -17.82 -10.82
C LYS A 121 -14.20 -18.06 -9.93
N GLY A 122 -14.04 -17.93 -8.65
CA GLY A 122 -15.13 -18.11 -7.82
C GLY A 122 -15.28 -18.65 -6.58
#